data_4f998d995861c6b11788330ce38d023b
#
_entry.id   4f998d995861c6b11788330ce38d023b
#
_cell.length_a   1.000
_cell.length_b   1.000
_cell.length_c   1.000
_cell.angle_alpha   90.00
_cell.angle_beta   90.00
_cell.angle_gamma   90.00
#
_symmetry.space_group_name_H-M   'P 1'
#
loop_
_entity.id
_entity.type
_entity.pdbx_description
1 polymer ?
#
loop_
_entity_poly.entity_id
_entity_poly.type
_entity_poly.pdbx_seq_one_letter_code
_entity_poly.pdbx_strand_id
1 'polypeptide(L)'
;MKSILAIDDDRLIRQTFKNHLSGEGFEVHLAADGKEGVERFKELEPDLVILDINLPELDGLGVLKEIKAVDPKAYVIMITAFDDMRTTIEAVKLGAFEYICKPIDYDELMLSIRKAMRMQEMDTKLDYIVTEASREWSIDNIIGRTSQMREVFKTIGMLSRSKTTALIRGESGTGKELVARAIHYNADNRQEPFVAVNCTALAEGILESELFGHVRGAFTGAVRDSRGKIEVAGNGTLFLDEIGDISPNLQSKLLRVVENREYSKVGGEKTQRTEARIIGATNRNLEDLVRRGDFREDLYYRLKVVEVTLPPLRERPEDIPLLVAHLLEKINRQLHTNVRKVPDSVMQLLVSYEWKGNVRELENALTRAVTLSRGDVLVGEHLPLATADPGKIPSELMSLKEMEAQYIDHVLRFNRWNKSRASEILGITRPTLDKKIRDYELVDPRKTEEALSEKS
;
A
#
# COMPACT_ATOMS: atom_id res chain seq x y z
N MET A 1 30.24 -3.25 -14.32
CA MET A 1 30.44 -3.89 -15.62
C MET A 1 29.71 -5.21 -15.56
N LYS A 2 29.00 -5.63 -16.60
CA LYS A 2 28.29 -6.93 -16.57
C LYS A 2 29.29 -8.07 -16.71
N SER A 3 29.13 -9.13 -15.89
CA SER A 3 30.05 -10.27 -15.82
C SER A 3 29.49 -11.51 -16.51
N ILE A 4 30.32 -12.23 -17.24
CA ILE A 4 29.95 -13.47 -17.94
C ILE A 4 30.94 -14.56 -17.54
N LEU A 5 30.43 -15.72 -17.14
CA LEU A 5 31.22 -16.92 -16.89
C LEU A 5 31.11 -17.86 -18.12
N ALA A 6 32.20 -18.14 -18.80
CA ALA A 6 32.23 -19.09 -19.89
C ALA A 6 32.90 -20.39 -19.45
N ILE A 7 32.18 -21.50 -19.58
CA ILE A 7 32.58 -22.86 -19.17
C ILE A 7 32.64 -23.74 -20.43
N ASP A 8 33.84 -24.11 -20.84
CA ASP A 8 34.09 -24.95 -22.02
C ASP A 8 35.47 -25.64 -21.82
N ASP A 9 35.64 -26.90 -22.21
CA ASP A 9 36.91 -27.63 -22.04
C ASP A 9 37.95 -27.25 -23.09
N ASP A 10 37.53 -26.69 -24.24
CA ASP A 10 38.45 -26.24 -25.30
C ASP A 10 39.06 -24.89 -24.96
N ARG A 11 40.37 -24.87 -24.80
CA ARG A 11 41.15 -23.65 -24.50
C ARG A 11 41.00 -22.56 -25.58
N LEU A 12 40.88 -22.94 -26.88
CA LEU A 12 40.74 -21.98 -27.95
C LEU A 12 39.36 -21.28 -27.92
N ILE A 13 38.33 -22.06 -27.66
CA ILE A 13 36.96 -21.52 -27.52
C ILE A 13 36.91 -20.56 -26.33
N ARG A 14 37.43 -20.95 -25.18
CA ARG A 14 37.49 -20.05 -24.00
C ARG A 14 38.25 -18.75 -24.31
N GLN A 15 39.39 -18.83 -24.99
CA GLN A 15 40.15 -17.63 -25.34
C GLN A 15 39.42 -16.73 -26.34
N THR A 16 38.67 -17.32 -27.26
CA THR A 16 37.87 -16.60 -28.24
C THR A 16 36.67 -15.91 -27.54
N PHE A 17 35.99 -16.57 -26.63
CA PHE A 17 34.96 -15.92 -25.78
C PHE A 17 35.55 -14.73 -25.03
N LYS A 18 36.70 -14.91 -24.38
CA LYS A 18 37.36 -13.83 -23.63
C LYS A 18 37.65 -12.62 -24.54
N ASN A 19 38.24 -12.84 -25.67
CA ASN A 19 38.65 -11.76 -26.59
C ASN A 19 37.41 -11.03 -27.16
N HIS A 20 36.40 -11.79 -27.61
CA HIS A 20 35.23 -11.22 -28.28
C HIS A 20 34.34 -10.48 -27.29
N LEU A 21 34.00 -11.10 -26.16
CA LEU A 21 33.08 -10.53 -25.19
C LEU A 21 33.74 -9.39 -24.39
N SER A 22 35.06 -9.47 -24.12
CA SER A 22 35.74 -8.32 -23.50
C SER A 22 35.80 -7.12 -24.43
N GLY A 23 35.92 -7.35 -25.75
CA GLY A 23 35.83 -6.29 -26.76
C GLY A 23 34.47 -5.59 -26.80
N GLU A 24 33.41 -6.29 -26.44
CA GLU A 24 32.05 -5.77 -26.32
C GLU A 24 31.75 -5.15 -24.95
N GLY A 25 32.72 -5.09 -24.03
CA GLY A 25 32.63 -4.41 -22.76
C GLY A 25 32.12 -5.26 -21.58
N PHE A 26 32.19 -6.60 -21.71
CA PHE A 26 31.86 -7.52 -20.61
C PHE A 26 33.11 -7.89 -19.79
N GLU A 27 32.94 -8.15 -18.53
CA GLU A 27 33.94 -8.82 -17.70
C GLU A 27 33.80 -10.32 -17.87
N VAL A 28 34.87 -11.01 -18.38
CA VAL A 28 34.76 -12.41 -18.77
C VAL A 28 35.61 -13.29 -17.86
N HIS A 29 34.97 -14.20 -17.18
CA HIS A 29 35.57 -15.25 -16.38
C HIS A 29 35.51 -16.58 -17.15
N LEU A 30 36.52 -17.43 -16.99
CA LEU A 30 36.64 -18.69 -17.72
C LEU A 30 36.75 -19.86 -16.74
N ALA A 31 36.12 -20.97 -17.06
CA ALA A 31 36.31 -22.24 -16.36
C ALA A 31 36.59 -23.33 -17.39
N ALA A 32 37.47 -24.27 -17.04
CA ALA A 32 37.94 -25.31 -17.96
C ALA A 32 37.16 -26.62 -17.84
N ASP A 33 36.39 -26.79 -16.80
CA ASP A 33 35.55 -27.96 -16.55
C ASP A 33 34.29 -27.58 -15.74
N GLY A 34 33.39 -28.55 -15.59
CA GLY A 34 32.12 -28.32 -14.93
C GLY A 34 32.24 -28.03 -13.43
N LYS A 35 33.19 -28.64 -12.72
CA LYS A 35 33.38 -28.43 -11.29
C LYS A 35 33.90 -27.04 -11.00
N GLU A 36 34.98 -26.63 -11.72
CA GLU A 36 35.51 -25.26 -11.68
C GLU A 36 34.40 -24.25 -12.01
N GLY A 37 33.58 -24.57 -13.02
CA GLY A 37 32.45 -23.75 -13.43
C GLY A 37 31.45 -23.47 -12.31
N VAL A 38 31.01 -24.51 -11.58
CA VAL A 38 30.09 -24.38 -10.45
C VAL A 38 30.72 -23.64 -9.27
N GLU A 39 32.00 -23.90 -8.97
CA GLU A 39 32.72 -23.19 -7.90
C GLU A 39 32.83 -21.69 -8.22
N ARG A 40 33.26 -21.36 -9.43
CA ARG A 40 33.35 -19.96 -9.86
C ARG A 40 32.00 -19.27 -9.94
N PHE A 41 30.94 -19.98 -10.31
CA PHE A 41 29.57 -19.43 -10.27
C PHE A 41 29.19 -19.00 -8.87
N LYS A 42 29.48 -19.81 -7.85
CA LYS A 42 29.19 -19.49 -6.44
C LYS A 42 30.04 -18.34 -5.89
N GLU A 43 31.28 -18.21 -6.36
CA GLU A 43 32.19 -17.15 -5.91
C GLU A 43 31.94 -15.79 -6.57
N LEU A 44 31.63 -15.81 -7.87
CA LEU A 44 31.58 -14.59 -8.70
C LEU A 44 30.16 -14.06 -8.91
N GLU A 45 29.13 -14.90 -8.68
CA GLU A 45 27.72 -14.58 -8.96
C GLU A 45 27.54 -13.86 -10.34
N PRO A 46 27.97 -14.48 -11.47
CA PRO A 46 27.99 -13.82 -12.75
C PRO A 46 26.59 -13.48 -13.26
N ASP A 47 26.48 -12.38 -14.03
CA ASP A 47 25.21 -11.97 -14.64
C ASP A 47 24.69 -12.98 -15.68
N LEU A 48 25.58 -13.74 -16.32
CA LEU A 48 25.26 -14.74 -17.35
C LEU A 48 26.29 -15.86 -17.35
N VAL A 49 25.86 -17.08 -17.64
CA VAL A 49 26.73 -18.22 -17.88
C VAL A 49 26.59 -18.69 -19.33
N ILE A 50 27.72 -18.91 -19.99
CA ILE A 50 27.81 -19.61 -21.25
C ILE A 50 28.43 -20.97 -20.96
N LEU A 51 27.72 -22.05 -21.29
CA LEU A 51 28.01 -23.39 -20.80
C LEU A 51 28.04 -24.41 -21.95
N ASP A 52 29.18 -25.03 -22.17
CA ASP A 52 29.23 -26.18 -23.11
C ASP A 52 28.56 -27.41 -22.50
N ILE A 53 27.81 -28.13 -23.32
CA ILE A 53 27.18 -29.40 -22.91
C ILE A 53 28.24 -30.49 -22.74
N ASN A 54 29.21 -30.56 -23.61
CA ASN A 54 30.22 -31.63 -23.65
C ASN A 54 31.42 -31.28 -22.77
N LEU A 55 31.25 -31.40 -21.45
CA LEU A 55 32.35 -31.20 -20.50
C LEU A 55 32.83 -32.55 -19.93
N PRO A 56 34.12 -32.65 -19.59
CA PRO A 56 34.66 -33.82 -18.92
C PRO A 56 34.18 -33.87 -17.45
N GLU A 57 34.09 -35.08 -16.89
CA GLU A 57 33.71 -35.39 -15.49
C GLU A 57 32.26 -35.01 -15.13
N LEU A 58 31.89 -33.74 -15.13
CA LEU A 58 30.53 -33.24 -14.91
C LEU A 58 30.04 -32.59 -16.21
N ASP A 59 29.07 -33.23 -16.85
CA ASP A 59 28.51 -32.74 -18.12
C ASP A 59 27.76 -31.41 -17.94
N GLY A 60 27.54 -30.69 -19.05
CA GLY A 60 26.88 -29.38 -19.00
C GLY A 60 25.46 -29.40 -18.45
N LEU A 61 24.71 -30.51 -18.58
CA LEU A 61 23.38 -30.64 -17.95
C LEU A 61 23.47 -30.77 -16.44
N GLY A 62 24.49 -31.50 -15.94
CA GLY A 62 24.80 -31.58 -14.51
C GLY A 62 25.19 -30.22 -13.93
N VAL A 63 26.05 -29.48 -14.65
CA VAL A 63 26.42 -28.09 -14.26
C VAL A 63 25.20 -27.18 -14.24
N LEU A 64 24.35 -27.20 -15.27
CA LEU A 64 23.12 -26.42 -15.33
C LEU A 64 22.21 -26.71 -14.12
N LYS A 65 22.04 -27.99 -13.77
CA LYS A 65 21.24 -28.42 -12.63
C LYS A 65 21.79 -27.88 -11.31
N GLU A 66 23.11 -27.93 -11.11
CA GLU A 66 23.74 -27.38 -9.91
C GLU A 66 23.64 -25.86 -9.85
N ILE A 67 23.88 -25.15 -10.94
CA ILE A 67 23.70 -23.69 -11.02
C ILE A 67 22.25 -23.31 -10.66
N LYS A 68 21.26 -24.01 -11.23
CA LYS A 68 19.83 -23.74 -10.96
C LYS A 68 19.39 -24.12 -9.57
N ALA A 69 20.10 -25.02 -8.91
CA ALA A 69 19.86 -25.34 -7.48
C ALA A 69 20.40 -24.23 -6.56
N VAL A 70 21.48 -23.54 -6.95
CA VAL A 70 22.03 -22.38 -6.23
C VAL A 70 21.22 -21.11 -6.50
N ASP A 71 20.99 -20.81 -7.78
CA ASP A 71 20.15 -19.69 -8.21
C ASP A 71 19.18 -20.12 -9.31
N PRO A 72 17.89 -20.34 -8.97
CA PRO A 72 16.85 -20.68 -9.95
C PRO A 72 16.64 -19.64 -11.05
N LYS A 73 17.02 -18.38 -10.81
CA LYS A 73 16.90 -17.27 -11.76
C LYS A 73 18.13 -17.07 -12.64
N ALA A 74 19.25 -17.80 -12.41
CA ALA A 74 20.48 -17.66 -13.18
C ALA A 74 20.24 -17.78 -14.68
N TYR A 75 20.80 -16.87 -15.48
CA TYR A 75 20.72 -16.90 -16.94
C TYR A 75 21.84 -17.77 -17.49
N VAL A 76 21.49 -18.88 -18.14
CA VAL A 76 22.45 -19.83 -18.72
C VAL A 76 22.14 -20.03 -20.19
N ILE A 77 23.13 -19.74 -21.07
CA ILE A 77 23.12 -20.05 -22.51
C ILE A 77 23.94 -21.32 -22.70
N MET A 78 23.28 -22.36 -23.22
CA MET A 78 23.94 -23.64 -23.52
C MET A 78 24.58 -23.63 -24.88
N ILE A 79 25.78 -24.18 -24.99
CA ILE A 79 26.44 -24.43 -26.28
C ILE A 79 26.37 -25.93 -26.57
N THR A 80 25.86 -26.31 -27.73
CA THR A 80 25.60 -27.72 -28.11
C THR A 80 26.10 -28.07 -29.50
N ALA A 81 26.33 -29.35 -29.76
CA ALA A 81 26.57 -29.84 -31.12
C ALA A 81 25.24 -29.94 -31.88
N PHE A 82 25.28 -29.76 -33.19
CA PHE A 82 24.10 -29.64 -34.07
C PHE A 82 23.15 -30.87 -34.04
N ASP A 83 23.60 -32.06 -33.65
CA ASP A 83 22.86 -33.32 -33.76
C ASP A 83 22.18 -33.80 -32.46
N ASP A 84 22.24 -33.00 -31.36
CA ASP A 84 21.73 -33.46 -30.04
C ASP A 84 20.44 -32.77 -29.62
N MET A 85 19.35 -33.06 -30.37
CA MET A 85 18.02 -32.52 -30.07
C MET A 85 17.47 -32.99 -28.72
N ARG A 86 17.87 -34.18 -28.23
CA ARG A 86 17.38 -34.70 -26.92
C ARG A 86 17.95 -33.89 -25.79
N THR A 87 19.26 -33.65 -25.80
CA THR A 87 19.96 -32.87 -24.78
C THR A 87 19.50 -31.40 -24.77
N THR A 88 19.20 -30.85 -25.96
CA THR A 88 18.61 -29.50 -26.07
C THR A 88 17.23 -29.42 -25.37
N ILE A 89 16.34 -30.38 -25.58
CA ILE A 89 15.03 -30.43 -24.93
C ILE A 89 15.21 -30.55 -23.40
N GLU A 90 16.17 -31.33 -22.94
CA GLU A 90 16.45 -31.53 -21.52
C GLU A 90 17.01 -30.24 -20.88
N ALA A 91 17.93 -29.55 -21.55
CA ALA A 91 18.45 -28.26 -21.10
C ALA A 91 17.33 -27.20 -20.93
N VAL A 92 16.39 -27.12 -21.88
CA VAL A 92 15.24 -26.22 -21.79
C VAL A 92 14.34 -26.60 -20.60
N LYS A 93 14.09 -27.90 -20.37
CA LYS A 93 13.31 -28.37 -19.19
C LYS A 93 13.99 -28.07 -17.88
N LEU A 94 15.33 -28.07 -17.82
CA LEU A 94 16.13 -27.71 -16.67
C LEU A 94 16.25 -26.19 -16.45
N GLY A 95 15.66 -25.38 -17.36
CA GLY A 95 15.59 -23.94 -17.22
C GLY A 95 16.77 -23.17 -17.87
N ALA A 96 17.44 -23.74 -18.87
CA ALA A 96 18.35 -22.96 -19.71
C ALA A 96 17.59 -21.79 -20.35
N PHE A 97 18.23 -20.63 -20.44
CA PHE A 97 17.63 -19.44 -21.05
C PHE A 97 17.56 -19.55 -22.57
N GLU A 98 18.64 -20.03 -23.17
CA GLU A 98 18.76 -20.20 -24.63
C GLU A 98 19.82 -21.28 -24.92
N TYR A 99 19.85 -21.76 -26.15
CA TYR A 99 20.90 -22.65 -26.62
C TYR A 99 21.44 -22.18 -27.98
N ILE A 100 22.71 -22.46 -28.26
CA ILE A 100 23.38 -22.11 -29.51
C ILE A 100 24.16 -23.35 -30.01
N CYS A 101 24.00 -23.64 -31.30
CA CYS A 101 24.68 -24.78 -31.93
C CYS A 101 26.10 -24.44 -32.37
N LYS A 102 27.02 -25.40 -32.23
CA LYS A 102 28.35 -25.34 -32.83
C LYS A 102 28.24 -25.66 -34.36
N PRO A 103 28.91 -24.93 -35.28
CA PRO A 103 29.86 -23.86 -35.01
C PRO A 103 29.19 -22.59 -34.49
N ILE A 104 29.80 -21.95 -33.49
CA ILE A 104 29.21 -20.80 -32.81
C ILE A 104 29.15 -19.61 -33.76
N ASP A 105 27.93 -19.14 -34.04
CA ASP A 105 27.71 -17.84 -34.65
C ASP A 105 27.75 -16.75 -33.56
N TYR A 106 28.77 -15.89 -33.65
CA TYR A 106 28.98 -14.84 -32.66
C TYR A 106 27.91 -13.74 -32.69
N ASP A 107 27.29 -13.49 -33.84
CA ASP A 107 26.17 -12.54 -33.93
C ASP A 107 24.94 -13.10 -33.25
N GLU A 108 24.64 -14.38 -33.40
CA GLU A 108 23.55 -15.09 -32.69
C GLU A 108 23.83 -15.14 -31.18
N LEU A 109 25.07 -15.44 -30.77
CA LEU A 109 25.47 -15.45 -29.38
C LEU A 109 25.27 -14.05 -28.73
N MET A 110 25.74 -13.00 -29.41
CA MET A 110 25.59 -11.64 -28.92
C MET A 110 24.13 -11.21 -28.82
N LEU A 111 23.29 -11.63 -29.76
CA LEU A 111 21.85 -11.38 -29.69
C LEU A 111 21.21 -12.05 -28.44
N SER A 112 21.60 -13.29 -28.18
CA SER A 112 21.11 -14.07 -27.02
C SER A 112 21.62 -13.50 -25.70
N ILE A 113 22.88 -13.06 -25.63
CA ILE A 113 23.46 -12.35 -24.49
C ILE A 113 22.66 -11.06 -24.20
N ARG A 114 22.44 -10.22 -25.22
CA ARG A 114 21.70 -8.97 -25.09
C ARG A 114 20.24 -9.21 -24.64
N LYS A 115 19.59 -10.27 -25.11
CA LYS A 115 18.26 -10.68 -24.64
C LYS A 115 18.27 -11.05 -23.16
N ALA A 116 19.24 -11.90 -22.74
CA ALA A 116 19.38 -12.32 -21.36
C ALA A 116 19.63 -11.13 -20.42
N MET A 117 20.57 -10.24 -20.78
CA MET A 117 20.88 -9.04 -20.00
C MET A 117 19.68 -8.09 -19.86
N ARG A 118 18.92 -7.90 -20.94
CA ARG A 118 17.71 -7.07 -20.92
C ARG A 118 16.63 -7.67 -20.00
N MET A 119 16.47 -8.98 -20.02
CA MET A 119 15.51 -9.69 -19.19
C MET A 119 15.92 -9.63 -17.72
N GLN A 120 17.20 -9.82 -17.42
CA GLN A 120 17.76 -9.66 -16.07
C GLN A 120 17.54 -8.22 -15.52
N GLU A 121 17.75 -7.19 -16.34
CA GLU A 121 17.47 -5.81 -15.94
C GLU A 121 15.99 -5.57 -15.66
N MET A 122 15.09 -6.20 -16.42
CA MET A 122 13.66 -6.12 -16.15
C MET A 122 13.28 -6.83 -14.85
N ASP A 123 13.82 -8.03 -14.60
CA ASP A 123 13.60 -8.78 -13.37
C ASP A 123 14.14 -8.02 -12.15
N THR A 124 15.35 -7.46 -12.24
CA THR A 124 15.93 -6.64 -11.17
C THR A 124 15.09 -5.38 -10.89
N LYS A 125 14.58 -4.72 -11.94
CA LYS A 125 13.68 -3.56 -11.79
C LYS A 125 12.36 -3.96 -11.14
N LEU A 126 11.78 -5.10 -11.53
CA LEU A 126 10.57 -5.63 -10.90
C LEU A 126 10.80 -5.98 -9.43
N ASP A 127 11.89 -6.68 -9.11
CA ASP A 127 12.27 -7.00 -7.74
C ASP A 127 12.51 -5.74 -6.91
N TYR A 128 13.12 -4.69 -7.49
CA TYR A 128 13.28 -3.39 -6.84
C TYR A 128 11.95 -2.71 -6.57
N ILE A 129 11.04 -2.65 -7.57
CA ILE A 129 9.70 -2.07 -7.42
C ILE A 129 8.89 -2.83 -6.36
N VAL A 130 8.93 -4.17 -6.37
CA VAL A 130 8.25 -5.01 -5.38
C VAL A 130 8.85 -4.80 -3.98
N THR A 131 10.18 -4.67 -3.89
CA THR A 131 10.87 -4.43 -2.62
C THR A 131 10.57 -3.03 -2.07
N GLU A 132 10.55 -1.98 -2.92
CA GLU A 132 10.12 -0.64 -2.51
C GLU A 132 8.65 -0.62 -2.11
N ALA A 133 7.77 -1.23 -2.91
CA ALA A 133 6.37 -1.38 -2.55
C ALA A 133 6.21 -2.15 -1.23
N SER A 134 6.98 -3.22 -1.02
CA SER A 134 6.96 -3.97 0.24
C SER A 134 7.43 -3.14 1.43
N ARG A 135 8.40 -2.24 1.24
CA ARG A 135 8.85 -1.28 2.29
C ARG A 135 7.80 -0.21 2.55
N GLU A 136 7.22 0.35 1.50
CA GLU A 136 6.17 1.38 1.61
C GLU A 136 4.89 0.83 2.28
N TRP A 137 4.56 -0.44 2.02
CA TRP A 137 3.36 -1.11 2.52
C TRP A 137 3.66 -2.14 3.63
N SER A 138 4.83 -2.03 4.28
CA SER A 138 5.20 -2.84 5.44
C SER A 138 4.19 -2.64 6.59
N ILE A 139 4.07 -3.65 7.44
CA ILE A 139 3.30 -3.58 8.69
C ILE A 139 3.80 -2.45 9.59
N ASP A 140 5.09 -2.07 9.47
CA ASP A 140 5.71 -0.98 10.23
C ASP A 140 5.13 0.40 9.90
N ASN A 141 4.47 0.54 8.75
CA ASN A 141 3.79 1.77 8.33
C ASN A 141 2.34 1.87 8.85
N ILE A 142 1.82 0.81 9.47
CA ILE A 142 0.53 0.84 10.18
C ILE A 142 0.82 1.30 11.61
N ILE A 143 0.48 2.55 11.90
CA ILE A 143 0.78 3.18 13.19
C ILE A 143 -0.36 2.94 14.17
N GLY A 144 -0.01 2.42 15.36
CA GLY A 144 -0.93 2.24 16.48
C GLY A 144 -0.31 1.40 17.60
N ARG A 145 -0.65 1.73 18.85
CA ARG A 145 -0.20 1.01 20.05
C ARG A 145 -1.37 0.60 20.96
N THR A 146 -2.57 1.06 20.65
CA THR A 146 -3.78 0.72 21.40
C THR A 146 -4.05 -0.78 21.35
N SER A 147 -4.80 -1.32 22.32
CA SER A 147 -5.17 -2.74 22.37
C SER A 147 -5.92 -3.18 21.11
N GLN A 148 -6.82 -2.33 20.60
CA GLN A 148 -7.56 -2.56 19.36
C GLN A 148 -6.62 -2.71 18.15
N MET A 149 -5.63 -1.81 18.00
CA MET A 149 -4.65 -1.91 16.93
C MET A 149 -3.73 -3.13 17.06
N ARG A 150 -3.41 -3.55 18.28
CA ARG A 150 -2.66 -4.80 18.50
C ARG A 150 -3.41 -6.04 18.01
N GLU A 151 -4.73 -6.10 18.18
CA GLU A 151 -5.54 -7.20 17.61
C GLU A 151 -5.55 -7.15 16.07
N VAL A 152 -5.59 -5.94 15.48
CA VAL A 152 -5.43 -5.78 14.03
C VAL A 152 -4.09 -6.34 13.56
N PHE A 153 -2.99 -6.00 14.23
CA PHE A 153 -1.64 -6.54 13.88
C PHE A 153 -1.55 -8.06 14.00
N LYS A 154 -2.11 -8.65 15.04
CA LYS A 154 -2.16 -10.11 15.19
C LYS A 154 -2.92 -10.75 14.03
N THR A 155 -4.06 -10.18 13.67
CA THR A 155 -4.90 -10.71 12.60
C THR A 155 -4.20 -10.57 11.23
N ILE A 156 -3.49 -9.46 10.97
CA ILE A 156 -2.64 -9.30 9.79
C ILE A 156 -1.58 -10.42 9.74
N GLY A 157 -0.88 -10.66 10.87
CA GLY A 157 0.13 -11.70 10.95
C GLY A 157 -0.41 -13.12 10.70
N MET A 158 -1.61 -13.45 11.19
CA MET A 158 -2.29 -14.72 10.90
C MET A 158 -2.70 -14.82 9.42
N LEU A 159 -3.27 -13.76 8.88
CA LEU A 159 -3.72 -13.71 7.49
C LEU A 159 -2.56 -13.76 6.49
N SER A 160 -1.39 -13.25 6.83
CA SER A 160 -0.21 -13.29 5.96
C SER A 160 0.29 -14.72 5.69
N ARG A 161 -0.01 -15.66 6.59
CA ARG A 161 0.36 -17.09 6.45
C ARG A 161 -0.70 -17.95 5.75
N SER A 162 -1.78 -17.33 5.27
CA SER A 162 -2.94 -18.05 4.72
C SER A 162 -3.49 -17.33 3.50
N LYS A 163 -4.00 -18.09 2.52
CA LYS A 163 -4.74 -17.54 1.37
C LYS A 163 -6.24 -17.34 1.66
N THR A 164 -6.64 -17.39 2.93
CA THR A 164 -8.03 -17.25 3.35
C THR A 164 -8.60 -15.87 2.95
N THR A 165 -9.85 -15.86 2.51
CA THR A 165 -10.62 -14.64 2.26
C THR A 165 -10.75 -13.82 3.54
N ALA A 166 -10.62 -12.51 3.44
CA ALA A 166 -10.74 -11.62 4.59
C ALA A 166 -11.63 -10.42 4.26
N LEU A 167 -12.39 -9.98 5.27
CA LEU A 167 -13.21 -8.77 5.23
C LEU A 167 -12.62 -7.72 6.17
N ILE A 168 -12.30 -6.54 5.65
CA ILE A 168 -11.79 -5.42 6.43
C ILE A 168 -12.91 -4.41 6.62
N ARG A 169 -13.30 -4.17 7.86
CA ARG A 169 -14.31 -3.17 8.23
C ARG A 169 -13.66 -1.95 8.85
N GLY A 170 -14.24 -0.79 8.59
CA GLY A 170 -13.82 0.46 9.20
C GLY A 170 -14.37 1.65 8.43
N GLU A 171 -14.49 2.77 9.10
CA GLU A 171 -14.94 4.01 8.50
C GLU A 171 -14.01 4.45 7.35
N SER A 172 -14.51 5.37 6.51
CA SER A 172 -13.67 5.96 5.46
C SER A 172 -12.44 6.63 6.07
N GLY A 173 -11.27 6.43 5.43
CA GLY A 173 -10.02 7.04 5.89
C GLY A 173 -9.33 6.37 7.08
N THR A 174 -9.79 5.21 7.58
CA THR A 174 -9.13 4.46 8.67
C THR A 174 -7.87 3.69 8.25
N GLY A 175 -7.67 3.47 6.93
CA GLY A 175 -6.51 2.75 6.40
C GLY A 175 -6.78 1.32 5.95
N LYS A 176 -8.02 0.99 5.53
CA LYS A 176 -8.41 -0.36 5.07
C LYS A 176 -7.51 -0.92 3.97
N GLU A 177 -7.18 -0.11 2.96
CA GLU A 177 -6.26 -0.52 1.89
C GLU A 177 -4.84 -0.78 2.42
N LEU A 178 -4.35 0.03 3.35
CA LEU A 178 -3.04 -0.17 3.96
C LEU A 178 -2.94 -1.53 4.67
N VAL A 179 -4.02 -1.93 5.38
CA VAL A 179 -4.12 -3.26 6.01
C VAL A 179 -4.14 -4.38 4.96
N ALA A 180 -4.91 -4.23 3.86
CA ALA A 180 -4.94 -5.23 2.80
C ALA A 180 -3.56 -5.41 2.14
N ARG A 181 -2.85 -4.32 1.88
CA ARG A 181 -1.47 -4.33 1.36
C ARG A 181 -0.50 -4.97 2.35
N ALA A 182 -0.61 -4.63 3.65
CA ALA A 182 0.22 -5.25 4.67
C ALA A 182 0.01 -6.78 4.76
N ILE A 183 -1.23 -7.25 4.61
CA ILE A 183 -1.52 -8.69 4.54
C ILE A 183 -0.82 -9.33 3.32
N HIS A 184 -0.87 -8.68 2.16
CA HIS A 184 -0.27 -9.20 0.93
C HIS A 184 1.27 -9.19 0.98
N TYR A 185 1.88 -8.04 1.29
CA TYR A 185 3.35 -7.89 1.24
C TYR A 185 4.10 -8.60 2.38
N ASN A 186 3.38 -9.04 3.43
CA ASN A 186 3.94 -9.90 4.46
C ASN A 186 3.61 -11.41 4.24
N ALA A 187 2.98 -11.77 3.11
CA ALA A 187 2.69 -13.16 2.75
C ALA A 187 3.82 -13.78 1.91
N ASP A 188 3.83 -15.12 1.82
CA ASP A 188 4.80 -15.86 1.02
C ASP A 188 4.73 -15.51 -0.48
N ASN A 189 3.53 -15.14 -0.97
CA ASN A 189 3.28 -14.74 -2.35
C ASN A 189 3.40 -13.22 -2.59
N ARG A 190 4.19 -12.52 -1.80
CA ARG A 190 4.37 -11.05 -1.88
C ARG A 190 4.91 -10.53 -3.21
N GLN A 191 5.50 -11.39 -4.04
CA GLN A 191 5.98 -11.05 -5.38
C GLN A 191 4.87 -11.09 -6.44
N GLU A 192 3.75 -11.74 -6.12
CA GLU A 192 2.59 -11.80 -6.99
C GLU A 192 1.83 -10.45 -7.00
N PRO A 193 1.01 -10.18 -8.02
CA PRO A 193 0.32 -8.90 -8.12
C PRO A 193 -0.66 -8.61 -6.96
N PHE A 194 -0.64 -7.38 -6.44
CA PHE A 194 -1.72 -6.82 -5.63
C PHE A 194 -2.58 -5.92 -6.52
N VAL A 195 -3.80 -6.33 -6.78
CA VAL A 195 -4.74 -5.62 -7.66
C VAL A 195 -5.87 -5.04 -6.83
N ALA A 196 -5.92 -3.71 -6.73
CA ALA A 196 -6.99 -2.99 -6.04
C ALA A 196 -8.07 -2.53 -7.01
N VAL A 197 -9.32 -2.70 -6.62
CA VAL A 197 -10.51 -2.24 -7.35
C VAL A 197 -11.44 -1.52 -6.38
N ASN A 198 -11.77 -0.27 -6.68
CA ASN A 198 -12.78 0.47 -5.95
C ASN A 198 -14.13 0.25 -6.59
N CYS A 199 -15.08 -0.33 -5.85
CA CYS A 199 -16.38 -0.73 -6.36
C CYS A 199 -17.37 0.44 -6.53
N THR A 200 -17.08 1.62 -5.98
CA THR A 200 -17.97 2.82 -6.09
C THR A 200 -17.55 3.77 -7.20
N ALA A 201 -16.33 3.65 -7.71
CA ALA A 201 -15.75 4.63 -8.64
C ALA A 201 -16.30 4.55 -10.07
N LEU A 202 -17.00 3.46 -10.44
CA LEU A 202 -17.38 3.14 -11.81
C LEU A 202 -18.87 2.78 -11.92
N ALA A 203 -19.48 3.09 -13.07
CA ALA A 203 -20.80 2.57 -13.40
C ALA A 203 -20.77 1.04 -13.46
N GLU A 204 -21.89 0.36 -13.11
CA GLU A 204 -21.98 -1.09 -12.95
C GLU A 204 -21.40 -1.88 -14.13
N GLY A 205 -21.78 -1.56 -15.36
CA GLY A 205 -21.28 -2.27 -16.55
C GLY A 205 -19.78 -2.09 -16.80
N ILE A 206 -19.22 -0.95 -16.39
CA ILE A 206 -17.77 -0.69 -16.47
C ILE A 206 -17.05 -1.47 -15.38
N LEU A 207 -17.57 -1.47 -14.15
CA LEU A 207 -17.01 -2.23 -13.04
C LEU A 207 -17.01 -3.73 -13.35
N GLU A 208 -18.11 -4.24 -13.93
CA GLU A 208 -18.21 -5.63 -14.35
C GLU A 208 -17.14 -6.01 -15.39
N SER A 209 -16.99 -5.17 -16.41
CA SER A 209 -15.97 -5.35 -17.45
C SER A 209 -14.54 -5.22 -16.89
N GLU A 210 -14.30 -4.32 -15.96
CA GLU A 210 -13.00 -4.19 -15.27
C GLU A 210 -12.67 -5.42 -14.42
N LEU A 211 -13.64 -5.96 -13.67
CA LEU A 211 -13.41 -7.10 -12.79
C LEU A 211 -13.21 -8.40 -13.58
N PHE A 212 -14.13 -8.70 -14.50
CA PHE A 212 -14.19 -10.00 -15.18
C PHE A 212 -13.53 -10.01 -16.56
N GLY A 213 -13.26 -8.83 -17.15
CA GLY A 213 -12.88 -8.67 -18.55
C GLY A 213 -14.08 -8.84 -19.47
N HIS A 214 -13.89 -8.62 -20.76
CA HIS A 214 -14.91 -8.80 -21.78
C HIS A 214 -14.35 -9.41 -23.06
N VAL A 215 -15.21 -10.06 -23.83
CA VAL A 215 -14.89 -10.47 -25.18
C VAL A 215 -15.34 -9.40 -26.18
N ARG A 216 -14.74 -9.39 -27.34
CA ARG A 216 -15.12 -8.49 -28.44
C ARG A 216 -16.61 -8.62 -28.74
N GLY A 217 -17.32 -7.48 -28.82
CA GLY A 217 -18.75 -7.43 -29.09
C GLY A 217 -19.67 -7.64 -27.89
N ALA A 218 -19.14 -7.77 -26.67
CA ALA A 218 -19.93 -7.96 -25.44
C ALA A 218 -20.89 -6.79 -25.14
N PHE A 219 -20.53 -5.58 -25.54
CA PHE A 219 -21.35 -4.36 -25.44
C PHE A 219 -20.93 -3.34 -26.48
N THR A 220 -21.72 -2.26 -26.63
CA THR A 220 -21.42 -1.15 -27.55
C THR A 220 -20.11 -0.49 -27.13
N GLY A 221 -19.04 -0.64 -27.94
CA GLY A 221 -17.69 -0.14 -27.65
C GLY A 221 -16.68 -1.23 -27.31
N ALA A 222 -17.07 -2.49 -27.17
CA ALA A 222 -16.16 -3.63 -26.99
C ALA A 222 -15.47 -4.02 -28.31
N VAL A 223 -14.49 -3.24 -28.75
CA VAL A 223 -13.81 -3.42 -30.06
C VAL A 223 -12.83 -4.58 -30.04
N ARG A 224 -12.30 -4.95 -28.89
CA ARG A 224 -11.31 -6.02 -28.67
C ARG A 224 -11.59 -6.77 -27.38
N ASP A 225 -10.97 -7.93 -27.21
CA ASP A 225 -10.98 -8.65 -25.93
C ASP A 225 -10.20 -7.85 -24.88
N SER A 226 -10.68 -7.87 -23.63
CA SER A 226 -9.98 -7.25 -22.50
C SER A 226 -9.79 -8.25 -21.37
N ARG A 227 -8.64 -8.16 -20.70
CA ARG A 227 -8.36 -8.93 -19.49
C ARG A 227 -8.99 -8.23 -18.29
N GLY A 228 -9.64 -9.00 -17.42
CA GLY A 228 -10.19 -8.50 -16.16
C GLY A 228 -9.17 -8.44 -15.04
N LYS A 229 -9.47 -7.65 -13.99
CA LYS A 229 -8.63 -7.54 -12.79
C LYS A 229 -8.45 -8.87 -12.07
N ILE A 230 -9.42 -9.76 -12.12
CA ILE A 230 -9.31 -11.14 -11.58
C ILE A 230 -8.22 -11.91 -12.32
N GLU A 231 -8.17 -11.80 -13.66
CA GLU A 231 -7.14 -12.44 -14.48
C GLU A 231 -5.75 -11.82 -14.21
N VAL A 232 -5.68 -10.50 -14.03
CA VAL A 232 -4.44 -9.77 -13.73
C VAL A 232 -3.89 -10.13 -12.35
N ALA A 233 -4.77 -10.36 -11.36
CA ALA A 233 -4.37 -10.75 -10.02
C ALA A 233 -3.68 -12.13 -9.96
N GLY A 234 -3.96 -13.04 -10.90
CA GLY A 234 -3.28 -14.33 -11.01
C GLY A 234 -3.29 -15.13 -9.71
N ASN A 235 -2.10 -15.42 -9.16
CA ASN A 235 -1.90 -16.07 -7.86
C ASN A 235 -1.77 -15.08 -6.69
N GLY A 236 -1.85 -13.77 -6.97
CA GLY A 236 -1.69 -12.68 -6.02
C GLY A 236 -2.94 -12.39 -5.21
N THR A 237 -3.23 -11.10 -5.02
CA THR A 237 -4.37 -10.65 -4.22
C THR A 237 -5.23 -9.69 -5.02
N LEU A 238 -6.53 -9.95 -5.05
CA LEU A 238 -7.56 -9.03 -5.49
C LEU A 238 -8.18 -8.34 -4.28
N PHE A 239 -7.98 -7.05 -4.17
CA PHE A 239 -8.56 -6.20 -3.13
C PHE A 239 -9.76 -5.45 -3.68
N LEU A 240 -10.93 -5.64 -3.05
CA LEU A 240 -12.20 -5.04 -3.43
C LEU A 240 -12.59 -4.01 -2.36
N ASP A 241 -12.34 -2.72 -2.65
CA ASP A 241 -12.70 -1.65 -1.74
C ASP A 241 -14.17 -1.26 -1.94
N GLU A 242 -14.84 -0.93 -0.83
CA GLU A 242 -16.27 -0.59 -0.73
C GLU A 242 -17.16 -1.68 -1.35
N ILE A 243 -16.91 -2.95 -0.99
CA ILE A 243 -17.65 -4.12 -1.48
C ILE A 243 -19.15 -4.08 -1.17
N GLY A 244 -19.56 -3.29 -0.17
CA GLY A 244 -20.96 -3.11 0.21
C GLY A 244 -21.80 -2.31 -0.80
N ASP A 245 -21.19 -1.76 -1.85
CA ASP A 245 -21.86 -0.92 -2.85
C ASP A 245 -22.07 -1.61 -4.20
N ILE A 246 -21.66 -2.88 -4.34
CA ILE A 246 -21.86 -3.63 -5.59
C ILE A 246 -23.30 -4.05 -5.80
N SER A 247 -23.73 -4.07 -7.06
CA SER A 247 -25.09 -4.48 -7.45
C SER A 247 -25.35 -5.96 -7.19
N PRO A 248 -26.63 -6.39 -7.05
CA PRO A 248 -26.98 -7.80 -6.87
C PRO A 248 -26.47 -8.74 -7.96
N ASN A 249 -26.38 -8.25 -9.21
CA ASN A 249 -25.81 -9.01 -10.33
C ASN A 249 -24.32 -9.29 -10.12
N LEU A 250 -23.54 -8.26 -9.76
CA LEU A 250 -22.12 -8.40 -9.46
C LEU A 250 -21.88 -9.28 -8.21
N GLN A 251 -22.73 -9.18 -7.19
CA GLN A 251 -22.68 -10.05 -6.01
C GLN A 251 -22.79 -11.52 -6.41
N SER A 252 -23.71 -11.85 -7.32
CA SER A 252 -23.91 -13.23 -7.79
C SER A 252 -22.69 -13.76 -8.56
N LYS A 253 -22.05 -12.93 -9.38
CA LYS A 253 -20.82 -13.29 -10.11
C LYS A 253 -19.63 -13.42 -9.18
N LEU A 254 -19.50 -12.51 -8.21
CA LEU A 254 -18.43 -12.54 -7.23
C LEU A 254 -18.53 -13.75 -6.30
N LEU A 255 -19.75 -14.18 -5.95
CA LEU A 255 -19.96 -15.41 -5.19
C LEU A 255 -19.31 -16.60 -5.86
N ARG A 256 -19.47 -16.76 -7.19
CA ARG A 256 -18.83 -17.85 -7.95
C ARG A 256 -17.30 -17.78 -7.87
N VAL A 257 -16.74 -16.56 -7.89
CA VAL A 257 -15.28 -16.37 -7.74
C VAL A 257 -14.81 -16.80 -6.36
N VAL A 258 -15.50 -16.38 -5.32
CA VAL A 258 -15.08 -16.65 -3.92
C VAL A 258 -15.30 -18.13 -3.58
N GLU A 259 -16.39 -18.74 -4.03
CA GLU A 259 -16.79 -20.11 -3.68
C GLU A 259 -16.11 -21.16 -4.56
N ASN A 260 -16.22 -20.99 -5.89
CA ASN A 260 -15.81 -22.01 -6.87
C ASN A 260 -14.45 -21.70 -7.50
N ARG A 261 -13.88 -20.51 -7.25
CA ARG A 261 -12.68 -20.03 -7.94
C ARG A 261 -12.86 -19.94 -9.46
N GLU A 262 -14.09 -19.69 -9.91
CA GLU A 262 -14.45 -19.67 -11.32
C GLU A 262 -15.15 -18.37 -11.70
N TYR A 263 -14.89 -17.90 -12.92
CA TYR A 263 -15.51 -16.72 -13.51
C TYR A 263 -15.58 -16.84 -15.02
N SER A 264 -16.41 -16.00 -15.66
CA SER A 264 -16.48 -15.87 -17.12
C SER A 264 -16.37 -14.40 -17.50
N LYS A 265 -15.75 -14.13 -18.66
CA LYS A 265 -15.69 -12.77 -19.23
C LYS A 265 -17.10 -12.31 -19.63
N VAL A 266 -17.33 -11.01 -19.59
CA VAL A 266 -18.60 -10.42 -20.05
C VAL A 266 -18.80 -10.75 -21.54
N GLY A 267 -19.96 -11.30 -21.89
CA GLY A 267 -20.27 -11.78 -23.24
C GLY A 267 -19.58 -13.08 -23.64
N GLY A 268 -18.78 -13.69 -22.77
CA GLY A 268 -18.07 -14.95 -23.03
C GLY A 268 -18.74 -16.13 -22.34
N GLU A 269 -18.72 -17.31 -23.00
CA GLU A 269 -19.25 -18.58 -22.44
C GLU A 269 -18.18 -19.39 -21.69
N LYS A 270 -16.89 -19.12 -21.95
CA LYS A 270 -15.80 -19.92 -21.41
C LYS A 270 -15.60 -19.58 -19.93
N THR A 271 -15.72 -20.58 -19.05
CA THR A 271 -15.36 -20.50 -17.65
C THR A 271 -13.84 -20.54 -17.49
N GLN A 272 -13.31 -19.64 -16.67
CA GLN A 272 -11.90 -19.54 -16.31
C GLN A 272 -11.74 -19.74 -14.79
N ARG A 273 -10.56 -20.17 -14.35
CA ARG A 273 -10.23 -20.36 -12.94
C ARG A 273 -9.28 -19.27 -12.45
N THR A 274 -9.37 -18.93 -11.17
CA THR A 274 -8.47 -18.00 -10.50
C THR A 274 -7.95 -18.57 -9.19
N GLU A 275 -6.68 -18.32 -8.89
CA GLU A 275 -6.07 -18.64 -7.60
C GLU A 275 -5.86 -17.38 -6.76
N ALA A 276 -6.36 -16.23 -7.21
CA ALA A 276 -6.24 -14.97 -6.51
C ALA A 276 -6.89 -15.06 -5.12
N ARG A 277 -6.17 -14.54 -4.11
CA ARG A 277 -6.75 -14.28 -2.80
C ARG A 277 -7.69 -13.11 -2.87
N ILE A 278 -8.88 -13.23 -2.28
CA ILE A 278 -9.87 -12.14 -2.23
C ILE A 278 -9.82 -11.48 -0.86
N ILE A 279 -9.67 -10.15 -0.84
CA ILE A 279 -9.80 -9.31 0.36
C ILE A 279 -10.86 -8.27 0.06
N GLY A 280 -11.97 -8.29 0.79
CA GLY A 280 -13.00 -7.26 0.70
C GLY A 280 -12.82 -6.19 1.77
N ALA A 281 -13.18 -4.94 1.46
CA ALA A 281 -13.23 -3.86 2.43
C ALA A 281 -14.53 -3.08 2.31
N THR A 282 -15.04 -2.57 3.44
CA THR A 282 -16.25 -1.76 3.45
C THR A 282 -16.32 -0.86 4.68
N ASN A 283 -16.97 0.29 4.53
CA ASN A 283 -17.40 1.16 5.62
C ASN A 283 -18.87 0.92 6.02
N ARG A 284 -19.61 0.12 5.22
CA ARG A 284 -21.04 -0.16 5.48
C ARG A 284 -21.22 -1.34 6.42
N ASN A 285 -22.33 -1.35 7.14
CA ASN A 285 -22.75 -2.51 7.91
C ASN A 285 -23.39 -3.54 6.96
N LEU A 286 -22.63 -4.59 6.60
CA LEU A 286 -23.11 -5.62 5.69
C LEU A 286 -24.26 -6.44 6.29
N GLU A 287 -24.31 -6.63 7.62
CA GLU A 287 -25.38 -7.33 8.31
C GLU A 287 -26.74 -6.59 8.13
N ASP A 288 -26.69 -5.27 8.15
CA ASP A 288 -27.89 -4.44 7.90
C ASP A 288 -28.32 -4.53 6.44
N LEU A 289 -27.36 -4.55 5.48
CA LEU A 289 -27.64 -4.71 4.06
C LEU A 289 -28.22 -6.10 3.76
N VAL A 290 -27.71 -7.16 4.39
CA VAL A 290 -28.29 -8.52 4.28
C VAL A 290 -29.72 -8.54 4.79
N ARG A 291 -30.00 -7.94 5.97
CA ARG A 291 -31.36 -7.86 6.52
C ARG A 291 -32.35 -7.12 5.62
N ARG A 292 -31.90 -6.13 4.87
CA ARG A 292 -32.70 -5.37 3.89
C ARG A 292 -32.83 -6.05 2.54
N GLY A 293 -32.04 -7.09 2.27
CA GLY A 293 -31.97 -7.75 0.96
C GLY A 293 -31.11 -7.03 -0.07
N ASP A 294 -30.35 -6.00 0.35
CA ASP A 294 -29.44 -5.24 -0.53
C ASP A 294 -28.10 -5.97 -0.75
N PHE A 295 -27.76 -6.90 0.14
CA PHE A 295 -26.56 -7.73 0.04
C PHE A 295 -26.92 -9.20 0.28
N ARG A 296 -26.33 -10.11 -0.53
CA ARG A 296 -26.59 -11.54 -0.43
C ARG A 296 -25.94 -12.14 0.80
N GLU A 297 -26.71 -12.92 1.53
CA GLU A 297 -26.25 -13.58 2.76
C GLU A 297 -25.15 -14.62 2.47
N ASP A 298 -25.25 -15.37 1.38
CA ASP A 298 -24.27 -16.38 0.97
C ASP A 298 -22.90 -15.73 0.68
N LEU A 299 -22.87 -14.63 -0.06
CA LEU A 299 -21.65 -13.87 -0.34
C LEU A 299 -21.05 -13.29 0.94
N TYR A 300 -21.89 -12.76 1.83
CA TYR A 300 -21.43 -12.20 3.11
C TYR A 300 -20.65 -13.24 3.93
N TYR A 301 -21.20 -14.45 4.14
CA TYR A 301 -20.50 -15.49 4.90
C TYR A 301 -19.24 -16.01 4.21
N ARG A 302 -19.19 -16.01 2.89
CA ARG A 302 -17.99 -16.40 2.13
C ARG A 302 -16.89 -15.35 2.16
N LEU A 303 -17.23 -14.07 2.27
CA LEU A 303 -16.27 -12.97 2.45
C LEU A 303 -15.79 -12.88 3.90
N LYS A 304 -16.67 -13.09 4.87
CA LYS A 304 -16.40 -12.96 6.31
C LYS A 304 -15.83 -14.25 6.92
N VAL A 305 -14.82 -14.85 6.30
CA VAL A 305 -14.12 -15.99 6.92
C VAL A 305 -13.24 -15.50 8.06
N VAL A 306 -12.51 -14.41 7.86
CA VAL A 306 -11.79 -13.67 8.89
C VAL A 306 -12.13 -12.20 8.74
N GLU A 307 -12.52 -11.58 9.85
CA GLU A 307 -12.85 -10.14 9.88
C GLU A 307 -11.75 -9.35 10.59
N VAL A 308 -11.36 -8.22 9.98
CA VAL A 308 -10.44 -7.24 10.56
C VAL A 308 -11.21 -5.94 10.74
N THR A 309 -11.45 -5.52 11.96
CA THR A 309 -12.14 -4.25 12.24
C THR A 309 -11.15 -3.17 12.64
N LEU A 310 -11.10 -2.11 11.84
CA LEU A 310 -10.27 -0.93 12.10
C LEU A 310 -11.04 0.07 12.95
N PRO A 311 -10.54 0.42 14.14
CA PRO A 311 -11.19 1.43 14.97
C PRO A 311 -11.10 2.82 14.33
N PRO A 312 -12.14 3.65 14.44
CA PRO A 312 -12.07 5.05 14.03
C PRO A 312 -11.05 5.81 14.90
N LEU A 313 -10.50 6.90 14.35
CA LEU A 313 -9.40 7.62 15.01
C LEU A 313 -9.79 8.22 16.37
N ARG A 314 -11.04 8.63 16.53
CA ARG A 314 -11.60 9.12 17.81
C ARG A 314 -11.61 8.08 18.94
N GLU A 315 -11.58 6.77 18.62
CA GLU A 315 -11.51 5.68 19.61
C GLU A 315 -10.07 5.27 19.95
N ARG A 316 -9.08 5.90 19.29
CA ARG A 316 -7.64 5.66 19.54
C ARG A 316 -6.84 6.97 19.65
N PRO A 317 -7.25 7.91 20.52
CA PRO A 317 -6.59 9.21 20.66
C PRO A 317 -5.10 9.08 21.08
N GLU A 318 -4.74 8.01 21.77
CA GLU A 318 -3.36 7.70 22.16
C GLU A 318 -2.44 7.42 20.97
N ASP A 319 -2.98 7.05 19.82
CA ASP A 319 -2.22 6.80 18.59
C ASP A 319 -1.96 8.10 17.80
N ILE A 320 -2.73 9.17 18.05
CA ILE A 320 -2.64 10.42 17.29
C ILE A 320 -1.23 11.05 17.33
N PRO A 321 -0.53 11.15 18.46
CA PRO A 321 0.81 11.70 18.48
C PRO A 321 1.81 10.92 17.61
N LEU A 322 1.70 9.59 17.60
CA LEU A 322 2.54 8.72 16.75
C LEU A 322 2.19 8.88 15.27
N LEU A 323 0.89 8.95 14.95
CA LEU A 323 0.42 9.21 13.59
C LEU A 323 0.89 10.57 13.08
N VAL A 324 0.80 11.63 13.92
CA VAL A 324 1.25 12.96 13.56
C VAL A 324 2.75 12.96 13.26
N ALA A 325 3.59 12.34 14.10
CA ALA A 325 5.02 12.25 13.87
C ALA A 325 5.34 11.54 12.54
N HIS A 326 4.72 10.38 12.27
CA HIS A 326 4.90 9.62 11.04
C HIS A 326 4.41 10.39 9.80
N LEU A 327 3.23 11.00 9.86
CA LEU A 327 2.67 11.76 8.75
C LEU A 327 3.49 13.01 8.45
N LEU A 328 3.99 13.72 9.47
CA LEU A 328 4.88 14.86 9.25
C LEU A 328 6.19 14.45 8.56
N GLU A 329 6.78 13.32 8.93
CA GLU A 329 7.97 12.82 8.25
C GLU A 329 7.68 12.49 6.78
N LYS A 330 6.54 11.85 6.49
CA LYS A 330 6.08 11.55 5.12
C LYS A 330 5.85 12.83 4.32
N ILE A 331 5.10 13.79 4.88
CA ILE A 331 4.75 15.08 4.24
C ILE A 331 6.02 15.91 3.98
N ASN A 332 6.93 15.99 4.94
CA ASN A 332 8.19 16.70 4.77
C ASN A 332 9.03 16.14 3.60
N ARG A 333 9.08 14.81 3.46
CA ARG A 333 9.75 14.17 2.32
C ARG A 333 9.09 14.53 0.99
N GLN A 334 7.77 14.53 0.94
CA GLN A 334 7.01 14.82 -0.28
C GLN A 334 7.07 16.30 -0.71
N LEU A 335 7.00 17.22 0.27
CA LEU A 335 6.96 18.67 0.02
C LEU A 335 8.35 19.33 0.10
N HIS A 336 9.41 18.55 0.39
CA HIS A 336 10.75 19.06 0.62
C HIS A 336 10.79 20.16 1.70
N THR A 337 10.01 19.98 2.78
CA THR A 337 9.90 20.86 3.93
C THR A 337 10.59 20.24 5.15
N ASN A 338 10.69 21.00 6.27
CA ASN A 338 11.36 20.54 7.49
C ASN A 338 10.58 20.91 8.76
N VAL A 339 9.26 20.77 8.75
CA VAL A 339 8.43 21.03 9.93
C VAL A 339 8.51 19.84 10.88
N ARG A 340 9.17 19.99 12.02
CA ARG A 340 9.43 18.90 12.98
C ARG A 340 8.82 19.12 14.35
N LYS A 341 8.57 20.36 14.73
CA LYS A 341 8.07 20.71 16.05
C LYS A 341 6.57 20.93 16.02
N VAL A 342 5.86 20.23 16.87
CA VAL A 342 4.43 20.42 17.11
C VAL A 342 4.28 20.94 18.53
N PRO A 343 3.84 22.19 18.73
CA PRO A 343 3.60 22.75 20.07
C PRO A 343 2.57 21.91 20.84
N ASP A 344 2.73 21.81 22.17
CA ASP A 344 1.84 21.01 23.01
C ASP A 344 0.36 21.42 22.87
N SER A 345 0.11 22.73 22.74
CA SER A 345 -1.25 23.25 22.51
C SER A 345 -1.86 22.76 21.19
N VAL A 346 -1.03 22.67 20.16
CA VAL A 346 -1.46 22.13 18.84
C VAL A 346 -1.68 20.63 18.93
N MET A 347 -0.82 19.89 19.63
CA MET A 347 -0.98 18.45 19.84
C MET A 347 -2.26 18.16 20.63
N GLN A 348 -2.55 18.91 21.69
CA GLN A 348 -3.79 18.76 22.45
C GLN A 348 -5.03 19.00 21.58
N LEU A 349 -4.99 20.00 20.70
CA LEU A 349 -6.06 20.25 19.73
C LEU A 349 -6.24 19.07 18.77
N LEU A 350 -5.16 18.51 18.23
CA LEU A 350 -5.20 17.36 17.35
C LEU A 350 -5.77 16.11 18.04
N VAL A 351 -5.40 15.88 19.31
CA VAL A 351 -5.88 14.73 20.10
C VAL A 351 -7.35 14.86 20.47
N SER A 352 -7.85 16.08 20.71
CA SER A 352 -9.25 16.33 21.14
C SER A 352 -10.24 16.39 19.97
N TYR A 353 -9.79 16.47 18.74
CA TYR A 353 -10.67 16.58 17.58
C TYR A 353 -11.27 15.24 17.18
N GLU A 354 -12.53 15.21 16.71
CA GLU A 354 -13.26 13.97 16.40
C GLU A 354 -12.77 13.19 15.20
N TRP A 355 -12.12 13.83 14.26
CA TRP A 355 -11.59 13.22 13.02
C TRP A 355 -12.62 12.35 12.29
N LYS A 356 -13.74 12.92 11.86
CA LYS A 356 -14.80 12.19 11.12
C LYS A 356 -14.29 11.51 9.85
N GLY A 357 -13.28 12.10 9.17
CA GLY A 357 -12.57 11.53 8.04
C GLY A 357 -11.32 10.71 8.43
N ASN A 358 -11.15 10.41 9.73
CA ASN A 358 -10.11 9.57 10.28
C ASN A 358 -8.68 10.01 9.89
N VAL A 359 -7.79 9.05 9.59
CA VAL A 359 -6.38 9.32 9.25
C VAL A 359 -6.25 10.14 7.97
N ARG A 360 -7.16 9.97 6.99
CA ARG A 360 -7.14 10.75 5.74
C ARG A 360 -7.42 12.24 6.01
N GLU A 361 -8.33 12.56 6.91
CA GLU A 361 -8.61 13.94 7.31
C GLU A 361 -7.41 14.54 8.06
N LEU A 362 -6.83 13.77 9.00
CA LEU A 362 -5.62 14.17 9.73
C LEU A 362 -4.45 14.45 8.76
N GLU A 363 -4.19 13.57 7.81
CA GLU A 363 -3.13 13.74 6.80
C GLU A 363 -3.35 15.00 5.96
N ASN A 364 -4.58 15.23 5.49
CA ASN A 364 -4.93 16.44 4.74
C ASN A 364 -4.75 17.71 5.56
N ALA A 365 -5.18 17.70 6.83
CA ALA A 365 -5.04 18.83 7.74
C ALA A 365 -3.55 19.16 8.00
N LEU A 366 -2.72 18.15 8.25
CA LEU A 366 -1.29 18.31 8.43
C LEU A 366 -0.60 18.80 7.15
N THR A 367 -0.96 18.22 5.99
CA THR A 367 -0.41 18.64 4.69
C THR A 367 -0.67 20.12 4.44
N ARG A 368 -1.90 20.57 4.68
CA ARG A 368 -2.25 21.99 4.55
C ARG A 368 -1.44 22.86 5.52
N ALA A 369 -1.36 22.47 6.80
CA ALA A 369 -0.64 23.22 7.80
C ALA A 369 0.85 23.30 7.49
N VAL A 370 1.50 22.21 7.06
CA VAL A 370 2.91 22.17 6.64
C VAL A 370 3.15 23.06 5.42
N THR A 371 2.25 23.04 4.42
CA THR A 371 2.36 23.86 3.20
C THR A 371 2.33 25.36 3.52
N LEU A 372 1.56 25.76 4.54
CA LEU A 372 1.40 27.16 4.94
C LEU A 372 2.42 27.61 6.00
N SER A 373 3.07 26.66 6.70
CA SER A 373 4.05 26.97 7.74
C SER A 373 5.36 27.47 7.13
N ARG A 374 5.92 28.50 7.76
CA ARG A 374 7.27 29.01 7.45
C ARG A 374 8.21 28.62 8.61
N GLY A 375 9.16 27.71 8.34
CA GLY A 375 10.12 27.24 9.34
C GLY A 375 9.88 25.81 9.79
N ASP A 376 10.33 25.45 11.01
CA ASP A 376 10.37 24.10 11.55
C ASP A 376 9.23 23.76 12.53
N VAL A 377 8.31 24.71 12.78
CA VAL A 377 7.21 24.59 13.74
C VAL A 377 5.87 24.55 13.04
N LEU A 378 5.02 23.59 13.42
CA LEU A 378 3.63 23.49 12.95
C LEU A 378 2.78 24.59 13.58
N VAL A 379 2.15 25.44 12.77
CA VAL A 379 1.30 26.54 13.25
C VAL A 379 -0.15 26.09 13.31
N GLY A 380 -0.76 26.14 14.50
CA GLY A 380 -2.12 25.66 14.75
C GLY A 380 -3.21 26.40 13.95
N GLU A 381 -3.01 27.69 13.67
CA GLU A 381 -3.94 28.50 12.86
C GLU A 381 -4.08 27.99 11.42
N HIS A 382 -3.11 27.25 10.91
CA HIS A 382 -3.13 26.67 9.57
C HIS A 382 -3.90 25.34 9.51
N LEU A 383 -4.21 24.72 10.67
CA LEU A 383 -5.06 23.52 10.69
C LEU A 383 -6.50 23.91 10.37
N PRO A 384 -7.15 23.21 9.42
CA PRO A 384 -8.56 23.45 9.09
C PRO A 384 -9.50 22.80 10.12
N LEU A 385 -9.04 22.73 11.36
CA LEU A 385 -9.85 22.28 12.46
C LEU A 385 -10.78 23.44 12.76
N ALA A 386 -12.08 23.22 12.66
CA ALA A 386 -13.02 24.21 13.09
C ALA A 386 -12.68 24.55 14.55
N THR A 387 -11.92 25.61 14.75
CA THR A 387 -11.99 26.35 16.02
C THR A 387 -13.47 26.53 16.22
N ALA A 388 -13.99 26.03 17.35
CA ALA A 388 -15.39 26.05 17.68
C ALA A 388 -16.02 27.23 16.98
N ASP A 389 -16.81 26.91 15.95
CA ASP A 389 -17.34 27.86 14.98
C ASP A 389 -17.92 29.02 15.81
N PRO A 390 -17.39 30.25 15.69
CA PRO A 390 -17.99 31.39 16.43
C PRO A 390 -19.43 31.65 15.98
N GLY A 391 -19.93 30.87 15.01
CA GLY A 391 -21.30 30.85 14.54
C GLY A 391 -22.09 29.60 14.93
N LYS A 392 -21.52 28.60 15.66
CA LYS A 392 -22.34 27.56 16.26
C LYS A 392 -23.17 28.15 17.36
N ILE A 393 -24.38 28.49 17.02
CA ILE A 393 -25.48 28.63 18.02
C ILE A 393 -25.42 27.34 18.86
N PRO A 394 -25.28 27.41 20.19
CA PRO A 394 -25.23 26.25 21.06
C PRO A 394 -26.35 25.32 20.68
N SER A 395 -26.08 24.00 20.61
CA SER A 395 -27.07 22.97 20.24
C SER A 395 -28.26 22.89 21.20
N GLU A 396 -28.20 23.54 22.33
CA GLU A 396 -29.33 23.81 23.22
C GLU A 396 -29.87 25.21 22.92
N LEU A 397 -31.18 25.29 22.71
CA LEU A 397 -31.88 26.57 22.52
C LEU A 397 -31.70 27.40 23.78
N MET A 398 -30.79 28.35 23.76
CA MET A 398 -30.54 29.28 24.86
C MET A 398 -31.34 30.55 24.64
N SER A 399 -31.80 31.15 25.72
CA SER A 399 -32.42 32.47 25.63
C SER A 399 -31.36 33.54 25.25
N LEU A 400 -31.80 34.63 24.64
CA LEU A 400 -30.89 35.78 24.32
C LEU A 400 -30.14 36.27 25.55
N LYS A 401 -30.78 36.20 26.73
CA LYS A 401 -30.23 36.58 28.01
C LYS A 401 -29.05 35.68 28.41
N GLU A 402 -29.18 34.37 28.26
CA GLU A 402 -28.13 33.39 28.56
C GLU A 402 -26.95 33.53 27.58
N MET A 403 -27.24 33.73 26.31
CA MET A 403 -26.22 33.93 25.28
C MET A 403 -25.42 35.23 25.50
N GLU A 404 -26.11 36.30 25.88
CA GLU A 404 -25.50 37.58 26.22
C GLU A 404 -24.61 37.45 27.47
N ALA A 405 -25.07 36.75 28.50
CA ALA A 405 -24.30 36.49 29.72
C ALA A 405 -23.02 35.71 29.42
N GLN A 406 -23.10 34.65 28.63
CA GLN A 406 -21.93 33.85 28.25
C GLN A 406 -20.94 34.67 27.42
N TYR A 407 -21.41 35.46 26.49
CA TYR A 407 -20.53 36.28 25.66
C TYR A 407 -19.82 37.37 26.47
N ILE A 408 -20.53 38.01 27.41
CA ILE A 408 -19.93 39.00 28.33
C ILE A 408 -18.90 38.32 29.23
N ASP A 409 -19.18 37.17 29.82
CA ASP A 409 -18.23 36.40 30.64
C ASP A 409 -16.98 36.03 29.85
N HIS A 410 -17.13 35.54 28.62
CA HIS A 410 -16.03 35.21 27.72
C HIS A 410 -15.13 36.42 27.45
N VAL A 411 -15.70 37.56 27.09
CA VAL A 411 -14.95 38.81 26.82
C VAL A 411 -14.25 39.32 28.08
N LEU A 412 -14.89 39.23 29.25
CA LEU A 412 -14.29 39.61 30.53
C LEU A 412 -13.09 38.72 30.89
N ARG A 413 -13.21 37.40 30.75
CA ARG A 413 -12.12 36.43 31.01
C ARG A 413 -10.96 36.63 30.02
N PHE A 414 -11.26 36.78 28.73
CA PHE A 414 -10.24 37.04 27.70
C PHE A 414 -9.42 38.29 27.98
N ASN A 415 -10.05 39.37 28.49
CA ASN A 415 -9.38 40.63 28.86
C ASN A 415 -8.96 40.70 30.32
N ARG A 416 -8.85 39.56 31.03
CA ARG A 416 -8.45 39.47 32.43
C ARG A 416 -9.23 40.43 33.33
N TRP A 417 -10.57 40.49 33.11
CA TRP A 417 -11.49 41.37 33.86
C TRP A 417 -11.20 42.89 33.76
N ASN A 418 -10.47 43.30 32.72
CA ASN A 418 -10.35 44.71 32.41
C ASN A 418 -11.64 45.25 31.78
N LYS A 419 -12.47 45.83 32.63
CA LYS A 419 -13.82 46.31 32.26
C LYS A 419 -13.82 47.43 31.21
N SER A 420 -12.78 48.28 31.18
CA SER A 420 -12.70 49.35 30.17
C SER A 420 -12.50 48.74 28.78
N ARG A 421 -11.57 47.81 28.66
CA ARG A 421 -11.27 47.13 27.37
C ARG A 421 -12.39 46.19 26.95
N ALA A 422 -13.04 45.52 27.90
CA ALA A 422 -14.19 44.67 27.64
C ALA A 422 -15.40 45.49 27.16
N SER A 423 -15.65 46.68 27.72
CA SER A 423 -16.75 47.54 27.26
C SER A 423 -16.53 48.04 25.82
N GLU A 424 -15.29 48.36 25.43
CA GLU A 424 -14.97 48.71 24.03
C GLU A 424 -15.25 47.58 23.07
N ILE A 425 -14.81 46.34 23.38
CA ILE A 425 -15.02 45.17 22.56
C ILE A 425 -16.52 44.81 22.44
N LEU A 426 -17.25 44.95 23.54
CA LEU A 426 -18.71 44.69 23.59
C LEU A 426 -19.55 45.80 22.94
N GLY A 427 -18.96 46.95 22.60
CA GLY A 427 -19.66 48.10 22.05
C GLY A 427 -20.68 48.74 23.01
N ILE A 428 -20.48 48.61 24.37
CA ILE A 428 -21.36 49.14 25.38
C ILE A 428 -20.60 50.06 26.36
N THR A 429 -21.32 50.90 27.08
CA THR A 429 -20.68 51.77 28.06
C THR A 429 -20.27 50.97 29.31
N ARG A 430 -19.21 51.41 30.00
CA ARG A 430 -18.75 50.77 31.25
C ARG A 430 -19.86 50.64 32.32
N PRO A 431 -20.70 51.68 32.56
CA PRO A 431 -21.83 51.54 33.49
C PRO A 431 -22.81 50.45 33.04
N THR A 432 -23.06 50.30 31.73
CA THR A 432 -23.92 49.24 31.18
C THR A 432 -23.31 47.85 31.41
N LEU A 433 -22.00 47.71 31.23
CA LEU A 433 -21.29 46.48 31.53
C LEU A 433 -21.34 46.11 32.99
N ASP A 434 -21.12 47.10 33.90
CA ASP A 434 -21.22 46.86 35.35
C ASP A 434 -22.60 46.47 35.80
N LYS A 435 -23.65 46.98 35.17
CA LYS A 435 -25.04 46.55 35.38
C LYS A 435 -25.23 45.13 34.94
N LYS A 436 -24.80 44.75 33.72
CA LYS A 436 -24.93 43.38 33.17
C LYS A 436 -24.14 42.35 33.96
N ILE A 437 -22.95 42.71 34.49
CA ILE A 437 -22.16 41.83 35.39
C ILE A 437 -22.98 41.51 36.67
N ARG A 438 -23.73 42.46 37.21
CA ARG A 438 -24.59 42.23 38.38
C ARG A 438 -25.83 41.47 38.03
N ASP A 439 -26.50 41.83 36.90
CA ASP A 439 -27.75 41.22 36.49
C ASP A 439 -27.58 39.74 36.07
N TYR A 440 -26.36 39.34 35.68
CA TYR A 440 -25.98 37.99 35.26
C TYR A 440 -25.11 37.27 36.31
N GLU A 441 -24.88 37.88 37.49
CA GLU A 441 -24.11 37.31 38.61
C GLU A 441 -22.70 36.81 38.18
N LEU A 442 -22.07 37.52 37.25
CA LEU A 442 -20.73 37.12 36.76
C LEU A 442 -19.66 37.45 37.80
N VAL A 443 -18.84 36.45 38.16
CA VAL A 443 -17.83 36.56 39.23
C VAL A 443 -16.43 36.56 38.65
N ASP A 444 -15.59 37.49 39.14
CA ASP A 444 -14.16 37.51 38.78
C ASP A 444 -13.44 36.38 39.55
N PRO A 445 -12.89 35.34 38.81
CA PRO A 445 -12.23 34.20 39.44
C PRO A 445 -11.11 34.59 40.42
N ARG A 446 -10.41 35.70 40.19
CA ARG A 446 -9.30 36.17 41.02
C ARG A 446 -9.75 36.64 42.42
N LYS A 447 -10.98 37.17 42.54
CA LYS A 447 -11.56 37.56 43.82
C LYS A 447 -12.05 36.38 44.65
N THR A 448 -12.33 35.27 44.00
CA THR A 448 -12.75 34.02 44.66
C THR A 448 -11.57 33.29 45.27
N GLU A 449 -10.36 33.35 44.60
CA GLU A 449 -9.12 32.79 45.14
C GLU A 449 -8.56 33.59 46.31
N GLU A 450 -8.62 34.93 46.24
CA GLU A 450 -8.23 35.79 47.37
C GLU A 450 -9.09 35.57 48.63
N ALA A 451 -10.39 35.40 48.45
CA ALA A 451 -11.33 35.16 49.57
C ALA A 451 -11.17 33.75 50.19
N LEU A 452 -10.61 32.78 49.49
CA LEU A 452 -10.26 31.45 50.00
C LEU A 452 -8.92 31.39 50.71
N SER A 453 -7.96 32.28 50.32
CA SER A 453 -6.63 32.36 50.93
C SER A 453 -6.64 33.17 52.25
N GLU A 454 -7.64 34.06 52.48
CA GLU A 454 -7.83 34.77 53.75
C GLU A 454 -8.57 33.96 54.84
N LYS A 455 -9.10 32.77 54.50
CA LYS A 455 -9.80 31.86 55.43
C LYS A 455 -9.00 30.61 55.79
N SER A 456 -7.79 30.48 55.29
CA SER A 456 -6.85 29.43 55.67
C SER A 456 -5.69 30.02 56.49
#